data_a23933a0dd6b1923d1c08501c3f363c8
#
_entry.id   a23933a0dd6b1923d1c08501c3f363c8
#
_cell.length_a   1.000
_cell.length_b   1.000
_cell.length_c   1.000
_cell.angle_alpha   90.00
_cell.angle_beta   90.00
_cell.angle_gamma   90.00
#
_symmetry.space_group_name_H-M   'P 1'
#
loop_
_entity.id
_entity.type
_entity.pdbx_description
1 polymer ?
#
loop_
_entity_poly.entity_id
_entity_poly.type
_entity_poly.pdbx_seq_one_letter_code
_entity_poly.pdbx_strand_id
1 'polypeptide(L)'
;NYEHPVWEEKARLCYSCGSCNLVCPTCYCFDVQDEVNWDMKTGTRSRCWDGCLLENFATVAGDHNFRKDRAQRYRHRFYRKGKYVPAKIGGQIACVGCGRCITACTANIANPVEIYNRLMEETELG
;
A
#
# COMPACT_ATOMS: atom_id res chain seq x y z
N ASN A 1 12.61 12.65 0.86
CA ASN A 1 12.77 11.26 0.38
C ASN A 1 11.62 10.77 -0.52
N TYR A 2 10.70 11.67 -0.85
CA TYR A 2 9.56 11.33 -1.72
C TYR A 2 10.01 10.89 -3.13
N GLU A 3 11.03 11.54 -3.68
CA GLU A 3 11.60 11.26 -4.99
C GLU A 3 12.84 10.35 -4.94
N HIS A 4 13.03 9.61 -3.84
CA HIS A 4 14.17 8.74 -3.67
C HIS A 4 14.19 7.61 -4.71
N PRO A 5 15.35 7.29 -5.32
CA PRO A 5 15.43 6.28 -6.39
C PRO A 5 15.08 4.85 -5.95
N VAL A 6 15.08 4.55 -4.66
CA VAL A 6 14.70 3.24 -4.14
C VAL A 6 13.28 2.82 -4.57
N TRP A 7 12.38 3.80 -4.74
CA TRP A 7 11.01 3.52 -5.14
C TRP A 7 10.93 2.89 -6.53
N GLU A 8 11.65 3.47 -7.49
CA GLU A 8 11.70 2.96 -8.85
C GLU A 8 12.47 1.63 -8.91
N GLU A 9 13.60 1.56 -8.21
CA GLU A 9 14.45 0.36 -8.15
C GLU A 9 13.65 -0.86 -7.66
N LYS A 10 12.97 -0.73 -6.53
CA LYS A 10 12.19 -1.84 -5.96
C LYS A 10 10.92 -2.12 -6.77
N ALA A 11 10.29 -1.08 -7.30
CA ALA A 11 9.07 -1.24 -8.10
C ALA A 11 9.26 -2.05 -9.37
N ARG A 12 10.45 -2.04 -9.96
CA ARG A 12 10.76 -2.88 -11.13
C ARG A 12 10.60 -4.37 -10.86
N LEU A 13 10.84 -4.79 -9.63
CA LEU A 13 10.72 -6.18 -9.20
C LEU A 13 9.35 -6.50 -8.61
N CYS A 14 8.53 -5.51 -8.33
CA CYS A 14 7.24 -5.67 -7.69
C CYS A 14 6.18 -6.16 -8.68
N TYR A 15 5.49 -7.24 -8.34
CA TYR A 15 4.38 -7.77 -9.16
C TYR A 15 3.06 -7.03 -8.96
N SER A 16 2.97 -6.09 -8.02
CA SER A 16 1.71 -5.44 -7.63
C SER A 16 0.61 -6.43 -7.21
N CYS A 17 0.99 -7.56 -6.66
CA CYS A 17 0.06 -8.62 -6.28
C CYS A 17 -0.70 -8.35 -4.98
N GLY A 18 -0.25 -7.38 -4.17
CA GLY A 18 -0.90 -7.02 -2.92
C GLY A 18 -0.72 -8.00 -1.76
N SER A 19 0.04 -9.08 -1.90
CA SER A 19 0.24 -10.06 -0.83
C SER A 19 0.75 -9.42 0.45
N CYS A 20 1.70 -8.48 0.37
CA CYS A 20 2.22 -7.76 1.51
C CYS A 20 1.18 -6.87 2.22
N ASN A 21 0.16 -6.40 1.50
CA ASN A 21 -0.96 -5.69 2.10
C ASN A 21 -1.91 -6.64 2.84
N LEU A 22 -2.23 -7.78 2.22
CA LEU A 22 -3.22 -8.72 2.74
C LEU A 22 -2.77 -9.41 4.03
N VAL A 23 -1.47 -9.63 4.21
CA VAL A 23 -0.92 -10.27 5.42
C VAL A 23 -0.54 -9.28 6.51
N CYS A 24 -0.53 -7.99 6.23
CA CYS A 24 -0.11 -6.97 7.18
C CYS A 24 -1.18 -6.73 8.25
N PRO A 25 -0.85 -6.87 9.56
CA PRO A 25 -1.82 -6.72 10.62
C PRO A 25 -2.32 -5.28 10.81
N THR A 26 -1.63 -4.30 10.25
CA THR A 26 -2.00 -2.88 10.34
C THR A 26 -2.53 -2.31 9.02
N CYS A 27 -2.71 -3.13 7.99
CA CYS A 27 -3.41 -2.75 6.76
C CYS A 27 -4.91 -3.00 6.91
N TYR A 28 -5.72 -1.98 6.63
CA TYR A 28 -7.17 -2.04 6.79
C TYR A 28 -7.92 -1.53 5.56
N CYS A 29 -7.27 -1.53 4.40
CA CYS A 29 -7.89 -1.10 3.15
C CYS A 29 -8.94 -2.11 2.69
N PHE A 30 -10.08 -1.61 2.24
CA PHE A 30 -11.17 -2.44 1.73
C PHE A 30 -11.87 -1.74 0.56
N ASP A 31 -12.55 -2.52 -0.24
CA ASP A 31 -13.48 -2.07 -1.28
C ASP A 31 -14.91 -2.36 -0.86
N VAL A 32 -15.84 -1.53 -1.29
CA VAL A 32 -17.28 -1.71 -1.05
C VAL A 32 -17.93 -2.10 -2.37
N GLN A 33 -18.64 -3.22 -2.37
CA GLN A 33 -19.35 -3.75 -3.53
C GLN A 33 -20.83 -3.82 -3.24
N ASP A 34 -21.62 -3.27 -4.16
CA ASP A 34 -23.06 -3.24 -4.07
C ASP A 34 -23.67 -4.10 -5.17
N GLU A 35 -24.55 -5.02 -4.77
CA GLU A 35 -25.40 -5.80 -5.69
C GLU A 35 -26.85 -5.39 -5.49
N VAL A 36 -27.43 -4.75 -6.49
CA VAL A 36 -28.82 -4.30 -6.46
C VAL A 36 -29.70 -5.36 -7.11
N ASN A 37 -30.79 -5.75 -6.43
CA ASN A 37 -31.75 -6.71 -6.96
C ASN A 37 -32.60 -6.10 -8.07
N TRP A 38 -33.25 -6.94 -8.85
CA TRP A 38 -34.07 -6.52 -9.97
C TRP A 38 -35.27 -5.62 -9.59
N ASP A 39 -35.69 -5.66 -8.32
CA ASP A 39 -36.77 -4.79 -7.82
C ASP A 39 -36.30 -3.32 -7.64
N MET A 40 -35.00 -3.04 -7.75
CA MET A 40 -34.37 -1.72 -7.57
C MET A 40 -34.62 -1.09 -6.20
N LYS A 41 -35.03 -1.87 -5.21
CA LYS A 41 -35.35 -1.43 -3.85
C LYS A 41 -34.52 -2.13 -2.79
N THR A 42 -34.09 -3.35 -3.06
CA THR A 42 -33.30 -4.17 -2.15
C THR A 42 -31.98 -4.54 -2.79
N GLY A 43 -31.00 -4.87 -1.97
CA GLY A 43 -29.69 -5.26 -2.44
C GLY A 43 -28.80 -5.70 -1.31
N THR A 44 -27.58 -6.06 -1.64
CA THR A 44 -26.54 -6.47 -0.69
C THR A 44 -25.32 -5.55 -0.84
N ARG A 45 -24.81 -5.07 0.28
CA ARG A 45 -23.54 -4.34 0.31
C ARG A 45 -22.52 -5.18 1.06
N SER A 46 -21.37 -5.42 0.44
CA SER A 46 -20.28 -6.20 1.03
C SER A 46 -18.98 -5.40 1.02
N ARG A 47 -18.08 -5.76 1.94
CA ARG A 47 -16.70 -5.27 1.96
C ARG A 47 -15.76 -6.41 1.58
N CYS A 48 -14.82 -6.11 0.70
CA CYS A 48 -13.77 -7.03 0.31
C CYS A 48 -12.42 -6.42 0.66
N TRP A 49 -11.47 -7.23 1.10
CA TRP A 49 -10.11 -6.74 1.31
C TRP A 49 -9.55 -6.15 0.02
N ASP A 50 -8.84 -5.04 0.18
CA ASP A 50 -8.17 -4.35 -0.91
C ASP A 50 -6.79 -3.89 -0.44
N GLY A 51 -6.01 -3.25 -1.29
CA GLY A 51 -4.67 -2.82 -0.92
C GLY A 51 -4.08 -1.76 -1.85
N CYS A 52 -3.28 -0.89 -1.28
CA CYS A 52 -2.69 0.25 -2.00
C CYS A 52 -1.67 -0.15 -3.07
N LEU A 53 -1.18 -1.39 -3.07
CA LEU A 53 -0.31 -1.90 -4.14
C LEU A 53 -1.09 -2.41 -5.36
N LEU A 54 -2.37 -2.69 -5.21
CA LEU A 54 -3.20 -3.14 -6.32
C LEU A 54 -3.44 -2.00 -7.30
N GLU A 55 -3.40 -2.34 -8.59
CA GLU A 55 -3.39 -1.35 -9.67
C GLU A 55 -4.59 -0.40 -9.64
N ASN A 56 -5.75 -0.92 -9.35
CA ASN A 56 -7.00 -0.17 -9.43
C ASN A 56 -7.47 0.44 -8.11
N PHE A 57 -6.74 0.25 -7.01
CA PHE A 57 -7.17 0.72 -5.69
C PHE A 57 -7.42 2.24 -5.64
N ALA A 58 -6.60 3.03 -6.34
CA ALA A 58 -6.72 4.49 -6.36
C ALA A 58 -7.52 5.02 -7.54
N THR A 59 -8.23 4.16 -8.27
CA THR A 59 -9.09 4.56 -9.38
C THR A 59 -10.39 5.13 -8.86
N VAL A 60 -10.78 6.30 -9.39
CA VAL A 60 -12.02 7.00 -9.06
C VAL A 60 -12.91 7.10 -10.29
N ALA A 61 -14.11 7.65 -10.12
CA ALA A 61 -15.05 7.87 -11.23
C ALA A 61 -14.36 8.63 -12.38
N GLY A 62 -14.63 8.21 -13.63
CA GLY A 62 -13.98 8.76 -14.82
C GLY A 62 -12.66 8.10 -15.17
N ASP A 63 -12.40 6.91 -14.63
CA ASP A 63 -11.18 6.12 -14.86
C ASP A 63 -9.86 6.84 -14.51
N HIS A 64 -9.92 7.85 -13.64
CA HIS A 64 -8.72 8.51 -13.15
C HIS A 64 -8.10 7.70 -12.01
N ASN A 65 -6.83 7.34 -12.15
CA ASN A 65 -6.06 6.62 -11.14
C ASN A 65 -4.96 7.53 -10.57
N PHE A 66 -5.06 7.88 -9.30
CA PHE A 66 -4.10 8.75 -8.62
C PHE A 66 -2.71 8.11 -8.44
N ARG A 67 -2.62 6.80 -8.50
CA ARG A 67 -1.36 6.05 -8.37
C ARG A 67 -1.25 5.02 -9.49
N LYS A 68 -1.13 5.50 -10.71
CA LYS A 68 -1.08 4.67 -11.92
C LYS A 68 0.21 3.86 -12.01
N ASP A 69 1.35 4.48 -11.67
CA ASP A 69 2.65 3.85 -11.77
C ASP A 69 2.96 2.95 -10.57
N ARG A 70 3.65 1.86 -10.85
CA ARG A 70 4.04 0.87 -9.82
C ARG A 70 4.91 1.47 -8.73
N ALA A 71 5.84 2.35 -9.10
CA ALA A 71 6.69 3.07 -8.15
C ALA A 71 5.88 3.95 -7.18
N GLN A 72 4.84 4.61 -7.69
CA GLN A 72 3.94 5.42 -6.88
C GLN A 72 3.18 4.57 -5.85
N ARG A 73 2.71 3.39 -6.25
CA ARG A 73 2.00 2.47 -5.35
C ARG A 73 2.93 1.87 -4.30
N TYR A 74 4.13 1.46 -4.69
CA TYR A 74 5.13 0.94 -3.78
C TYR A 74 5.54 2.00 -2.73
N ARG A 75 5.85 3.22 -3.17
CA ARG A 75 6.14 4.36 -2.31
C ARG A 75 5.00 4.64 -1.33
N HIS A 76 3.77 4.68 -1.81
CA HIS A 76 2.59 4.95 -0.99
C HIS A 76 2.44 3.97 0.17
N ARG A 77 2.71 2.70 -0.06
CA ARG A 77 2.65 1.68 1.00
C ARG A 77 3.54 2.05 2.19
N PHE A 78 4.79 2.42 1.93
CA PHE A 78 5.75 2.76 3.01
C PHE A 78 5.47 4.14 3.62
N TYR A 79 5.09 5.10 2.81
CA TYR A 79 4.68 6.43 3.31
C TYR A 79 3.45 6.35 4.20
N ARG A 80 2.51 5.49 3.87
CA ARG A 80 1.33 5.28 4.71
C ARG A 80 1.73 4.75 6.09
N LYS A 81 2.65 3.80 6.16
CA LYS A 81 3.13 3.22 7.42
C LYS A 81 3.99 4.18 8.24
N GLY A 82 4.86 4.93 7.59
CA GLY A 82 5.85 5.76 8.26
C GLY A 82 5.43 7.23 8.45
N LYS A 83 4.46 7.71 7.71
CA LYS A 83 4.07 9.13 7.73
C LYS A 83 2.57 9.37 7.83
N TYR A 84 1.77 8.84 6.91
CA TYR A 84 0.37 9.23 6.80
C TYR A 84 -0.50 8.73 7.95
N VAL A 85 -0.36 7.47 8.33
CA VAL A 85 -1.09 6.92 9.49
C VAL A 85 -0.55 7.50 10.80
N PRO A 86 0.78 7.57 11.04
CA PRO A 86 1.31 8.24 12.23
C PRO A 86 0.80 9.66 12.43
N ALA A 87 0.66 10.44 11.38
CA ALA A 87 0.11 11.80 11.47
C ALA A 87 -1.33 11.83 12.01
N LYS A 88 -2.09 10.75 11.85
CA LYS A 88 -3.47 10.64 12.32
C LYS A 88 -3.60 10.06 13.72
N ILE A 89 -2.63 9.29 14.19
CA ILE A 89 -2.71 8.55 15.45
C ILE A 89 -1.70 9.00 16.52
N GLY A 90 -1.19 10.23 16.39
CA GLY A 90 -0.30 10.82 17.40
C GLY A 90 1.19 10.52 17.22
N GLY A 91 1.61 10.14 16.03
CA GLY A 91 3.03 9.99 15.66
C GLY A 91 3.58 8.57 15.77
N GLN A 92 2.79 7.61 16.21
CA GLN A 92 3.23 6.22 16.31
C GLN A 92 3.31 5.57 14.92
N ILE A 93 4.43 4.92 14.62
CA ILE A 93 4.60 4.21 13.34
C ILE A 93 3.57 3.08 13.20
N ALA A 94 3.01 2.94 12.01
CA ALA A 94 1.98 1.95 11.70
C ALA A 94 2.57 0.62 11.19
N CYS A 95 3.73 0.25 11.70
CA CYS A 95 4.39 -1.02 11.42
C CYS A 95 4.81 -1.66 12.74
N VAL A 96 4.38 -2.90 12.99
CA VAL A 96 4.69 -3.63 14.23
C VAL A 96 5.93 -4.53 14.10
N GLY A 97 6.59 -4.53 12.96
CA GLY A 97 7.82 -5.29 12.74
C GLY A 97 7.64 -6.79 12.66
N CYS A 98 6.46 -7.30 12.32
CA CYS A 98 6.14 -8.74 12.35
C CYS A 98 6.81 -9.55 11.23
N GLY A 99 7.28 -8.93 10.15
CA GLY A 99 7.94 -9.60 9.02
C GLY A 99 7.04 -10.39 8.07
N ARG A 100 5.72 -10.34 8.24
CA ARG A 100 4.78 -11.09 7.38
C ARG A 100 4.85 -10.63 5.91
N CYS A 101 5.04 -9.34 5.68
CA CYS A 101 5.14 -8.78 4.33
C CYS A 101 6.35 -9.32 3.57
N ILE A 102 7.50 -9.45 4.23
CA ILE A 102 8.73 -9.99 3.64
C ILE A 102 8.52 -11.46 3.26
N THR A 103 7.95 -12.24 4.17
CA THR A 103 7.69 -13.66 3.96
C THR A 103 6.70 -13.91 2.82
N ALA A 104 5.67 -13.07 2.70
CA ALA A 104 4.64 -13.20 1.66
C ALA A 104 5.07 -12.65 0.30
N CYS A 105 6.12 -11.83 0.25
CA CYS A 105 6.57 -11.20 -0.99
C CYS A 105 7.37 -12.18 -1.85
N THR A 106 6.83 -12.55 -3.01
CA THR A 106 7.49 -13.44 -3.97
C THR A 106 8.81 -12.87 -4.48
N ALA A 107 8.88 -11.56 -4.68
CA ALA A 107 10.08 -10.86 -5.15
C ALA A 107 11.08 -10.51 -4.04
N ASN A 108 10.75 -10.76 -2.78
CA ASN A 108 11.56 -10.43 -1.58
C ASN A 108 11.97 -8.95 -1.50
N ILE A 109 11.08 -8.05 -1.88
CA ILE A 109 11.35 -6.60 -1.89
C ILE A 109 10.52 -5.80 -0.87
N ALA A 110 9.53 -6.43 -0.24
CA ALA A 110 8.65 -5.76 0.72
C ALA A 110 9.27 -5.74 2.13
N ASN A 111 10.50 -5.27 2.24
CA ASN A 111 11.24 -5.22 3.51
C ASN A 111 11.26 -3.77 4.06
N PRO A 112 10.42 -3.47 5.07
CA PRO A 112 10.37 -2.11 5.63
C PRO A 112 11.69 -1.69 6.29
N VAL A 113 12.40 -2.61 6.91
CA VAL A 113 13.69 -2.30 7.57
C VAL A 113 14.72 -1.82 6.55
N GLU A 114 14.88 -2.56 5.45
CA GLU A 114 15.79 -2.17 4.36
C GLU A 114 15.42 -0.80 3.79
N ILE A 115 14.15 -0.59 3.49
CA ILE A 115 13.68 0.64 2.87
C ILE A 115 13.91 1.84 3.79
N TYR A 116 13.49 1.74 5.04
CA TYR A 116 13.63 2.86 5.98
C TYR A 116 15.11 3.15 6.31
N ASN A 117 15.93 2.13 6.44
CA ASN A 117 17.38 2.32 6.66
C ASN A 117 18.03 3.03 5.47
N ARG A 118 17.75 2.64 4.25
CA ARG A 118 18.26 3.32 3.05
C ARG A 118 17.82 4.78 2.99
N LEU A 119 16.56 5.06 3.29
CA LEU A 119 16.05 6.44 3.31
C LEU A 119 16.74 7.30 4.38
N MET A 120 17.06 6.73 5.53
CA MET A 120 17.76 7.43 6.62
C MET A 120 19.22 7.68 6.29
N GLU A 121 19.94 6.67 5.85
CA GLU A 121 21.38 6.75 5.51
C GLU A 121 21.64 7.80 4.42
N GLU A 122 20.85 7.79 3.36
CA GLU A 122 21.00 8.75 2.25
C GLU A 122 20.58 10.17 2.62
N THR A 123 19.74 10.34 3.65
CA THR A 123 19.40 11.65 4.20
C THR A 123 20.56 12.23 5.03
N GLU A 124 21.27 11.38 5.77
CA GLU A 124 22.44 11.80 6.56
C GLU A 124 23.64 12.18 5.69
N LEU A 125 23.76 11.56 4.52
CA LEU A 125 24.82 11.82 3.55
C LEU A 125 24.54 13.02 2.62
N GLY A 126 23.33 13.45 2.57
CA GLY A 126 22.87 14.57 1.75
C GLY A 126 22.47 15.75 2.54
#